data_b958a23b9cddb00432e55c0d6b71f050
#
_entry.id   b958a23b9cddb00432e55c0d6b71f050
#
_cell.length_a   1.000
_cell.length_b   1.000
_cell.length_c   1.000
_cell.angle_alpha   90.00
_cell.angle_beta   90.00
_cell.angle_gamma   90.00
#
_symmetry.space_group_name_H-M   'P 1'
#
loop_
_entity.id
_entity.type
_entity.pdbx_description
1 polymer ?
#
loop_
_entity_poly.entity_id
_entity_poly.type
_entity_poly.pdbx_seq_one_letter_code
_entity_poly.pdbx_strand_id
1 'polypeptide(L)'
;MSFLKHRPTRLIGAVLLILALAVVAGCTPDHQQSTFDATGPVARSQLNLFYWIFWAAVFVFVTVESALIYTVIKFRRKPGDPDPEQTHGHTPLEITWTILPTLVLAVVAVPTVLTVFDNANSPAPEGMEVEVIAHQWWWEFNYPEL
;
A
#
# COMPACT_ATOMS: atom_id res chain seq x y z
N MET A 1 5.32 37.36 -29.32
CA MET A 1 5.13 37.41 -27.85
C MET A 1 4.47 36.12 -27.32
N SER A 2 5.12 34.97 -27.47
CA SER A 2 4.51 33.64 -27.08
C SER A 2 5.31 32.84 -26.06
N PHE A 3 6.37 33.41 -25.50
CA PHE A 3 7.32 32.69 -24.60
C PHE A 3 6.91 32.63 -23.12
N LEU A 4 5.88 33.35 -22.68
CA LEU A 4 5.52 33.46 -21.26
C LEU A 4 4.40 32.52 -20.79
N LYS A 5 3.74 31.79 -21.71
CA LYS A 5 2.55 30.98 -21.36
C LYS A 5 2.88 29.58 -20.79
N HIS A 6 4.13 29.11 -20.88
CA HIS A 6 4.53 27.74 -20.45
C HIS A 6 5.35 27.70 -19.15
N ARG A 7 5.73 28.86 -18.58
CA ARG A 7 6.53 28.91 -17.35
C ARG A 7 5.81 28.43 -16.08
N PRO A 8 4.53 28.78 -15.83
CA PRO A 8 3.88 28.39 -14.58
C PRO A 8 3.66 26.86 -14.48
N THR A 9 3.33 26.18 -15.56
CA THR A 9 3.11 24.74 -15.55
C THR A 9 4.39 23.93 -15.31
N ARG A 10 5.53 24.39 -15.82
CA ARG A 10 6.84 23.78 -15.57
C ARG A 10 7.31 24.00 -14.14
N LEU A 11 7.07 25.18 -13.57
CA LEU A 11 7.36 25.51 -12.18
C LEU A 11 6.49 24.66 -11.23
N ILE A 12 5.20 24.56 -11.49
CA ILE A 12 4.30 23.71 -10.70
C ILE A 12 4.76 22.24 -10.77
N GLY A 13 5.09 21.73 -11.95
CA GLY A 13 5.62 20.39 -12.12
C GLY A 13 6.93 20.14 -11.36
N ALA A 14 7.85 21.11 -11.39
CA ALA A 14 9.10 21.03 -10.64
C ALA A 14 8.87 21.06 -9.12
N VAL A 15 7.97 21.91 -8.63
CA VAL A 15 7.60 21.98 -7.21
C VAL A 15 6.95 20.67 -6.75
N LEU A 16 6.03 20.11 -7.52
CA LEU A 16 5.40 18.83 -7.21
C LEU A 16 6.41 17.68 -7.20
N LEU A 17 7.36 17.67 -8.14
CA LEU A 17 8.44 16.69 -8.18
C LEU A 17 9.35 16.80 -6.95
N ILE A 18 9.75 18.02 -6.57
CA ILE A 18 10.56 18.26 -5.37
C ILE A 18 9.83 17.84 -4.10
N LEU A 19 8.52 18.15 -4.00
CA LEU A 19 7.67 17.70 -2.89
C LEU A 19 7.59 16.18 -2.83
N ALA A 20 7.38 15.51 -3.96
CA ALA A 20 7.35 14.05 -4.04
C ALA A 20 8.70 13.43 -3.61
N LEU A 21 9.82 13.98 -4.08
CA LEU A 21 11.16 13.55 -3.69
C LEU A 21 11.43 13.79 -2.20
N ALA A 22 10.97 14.89 -1.63
CA ALA A 22 11.11 15.19 -0.21
C ALA A 22 10.30 14.22 0.67
N VAL A 23 9.10 13.83 0.23
CA VAL A 23 8.28 12.81 0.91
C VAL A 23 8.97 11.45 0.89
N VAL A 24 9.55 11.05 -0.25
CA VAL A 24 10.28 9.77 -0.38
C VAL A 24 11.56 9.78 0.46
N ALA A 25 12.28 10.90 0.52
CA ALA A 25 13.49 11.05 1.32
C ALA A 25 13.24 11.04 2.84
N GLY A 26 12.00 11.33 3.29
CA GLY A 26 11.63 11.29 4.70
C GLY A 26 11.46 9.88 5.28
N CYS A 27 11.42 8.85 4.44
CA CYS A 27 11.32 7.45 4.87
C CYS A 27 12.73 6.91 5.18
N THR A 28 13.27 7.17 6.37
CA THR A 28 14.50 6.52 6.84
C THR A 28 14.12 5.28 7.67
N PRO A 29 14.47 4.05 7.22
CA PRO A 29 14.13 2.82 7.95
C PRO A 29 14.98 2.62 9.23
N ASP A 30 16.11 3.30 9.35
CA ASP A 30 17.11 3.09 10.41
C ASP A 30 16.78 3.84 11.70
N HIS A 31 15.65 3.54 12.31
CA HIS A 31 15.25 4.10 13.59
C HIS A 31 14.82 2.97 14.53
N GLN A 32 15.27 2.99 15.80
CA GLN A 32 14.98 1.96 16.82
C GLN A 32 13.48 1.64 17.01
N GLN A 33 12.60 2.57 16.62
CA GLN A 33 11.15 2.39 16.66
C GLN A 33 10.54 2.21 15.27
N SER A 34 11.37 2.00 14.23
CA SER A 34 10.87 1.78 12.88
C SER A 34 10.29 0.37 12.75
N THR A 35 9.07 0.28 12.26
CA THR A 35 8.44 -1.00 11.90
C THR A 35 9.23 -1.75 10.81
N PHE A 36 10.05 -1.02 10.04
CA PHE A 36 10.89 -1.59 8.99
C PHE A 36 12.23 -2.13 9.47
N ASP A 37 12.61 -1.85 10.74
CA ASP A 37 13.77 -2.42 11.41
C ASP A 37 13.32 -3.48 12.43
N ALA A 38 12.87 -4.63 11.91
CA ALA A 38 12.32 -5.69 12.72
C ALA A 38 13.42 -6.49 13.44
N THR A 39 13.51 -6.36 14.76
CA THR A 39 14.50 -7.03 15.61
C THR A 39 14.09 -8.44 16.05
N GLY A 40 12.78 -8.69 16.26
CA GLY A 40 12.27 -9.99 16.73
C GLY A 40 11.78 -10.91 15.60
N PRO A 41 11.63 -12.22 15.84
CA PRO A 41 11.15 -13.17 14.82
C PRO A 41 9.71 -12.87 14.38
N VAL A 42 8.82 -12.54 15.30
CA VAL A 42 7.43 -12.17 15.01
C VAL A 42 7.37 -10.88 14.21
N ALA A 43 8.16 -9.87 14.58
CA ALA A 43 8.23 -8.62 13.83
C ALA A 43 8.75 -8.82 12.41
N ARG A 44 9.73 -9.71 12.19
CA ARG A 44 10.22 -10.07 10.85
C ARG A 44 9.16 -10.80 10.03
N SER A 45 8.41 -11.71 10.64
CA SER A 45 7.29 -12.41 9.99
C SER A 45 6.23 -11.41 9.51
N GLN A 46 5.85 -10.46 10.38
CA GLN A 46 4.91 -9.41 10.02
C GLN A 46 5.44 -8.47 8.93
N LEU A 47 6.73 -8.11 8.98
CA LEU A 47 7.37 -7.28 7.95
C LEU A 47 7.40 -7.98 6.59
N ASN A 48 7.70 -9.27 6.56
CA ASN A 48 7.64 -10.06 5.32
C ASN A 48 6.23 -10.08 4.74
N LEU A 49 5.20 -10.32 5.58
CA LEU A 49 3.81 -10.26 5.16
C LEU A 49 3.45 -8.88 4.62
N PHE A 50 3.89 -7.81 5.30
CA PHE A 50 3.69 -6.44 4.83
C PHE A 50 4.25 -6.23 3.42
N TYR A 51 5.47 -6.68 3.12
CA TYR A 51 6.05 -6.54 1.78
C TYR A 51 5.27 -7.29 0.71
N TRP A 52 4.76 -8.47 1.00
CA TRP A 52 3.88 -9.21 0.08
C TRP A 52 2.62 -8.42 -0.24
N ILE A 53 1.94 -7.91 0.78
CA ILE A 53 0.72 -7.11 0.62
C ILE A 53 1.02 -5.79 -0.10
N PHE A 54 2.12 -5.14 0.27
CA PHE A 54 2.56 -3.89 -0.33
C PHE A 54 2.80 -4.02 -1.83
N TRP A 55 3.54 -5.04 -2.26
CA TRP A 55 3.80 -5.23 -3.68
C TRP A 55 2.56 -5.64 -4.47
N ALA A 56 1.67 -6.43 -3.88
CA ALA A 56 0.37 -6.71 -4.47
C ALA A 56 -0.46 -5.43 -4.66
N ALA A 57 -0.49 -4.56 -3.65
CA ALA A 57 -1.17 -3.26 -3.72
C ALA A 57 -0.54 -2.32 -4.76
N VAL A 58 0.79 -2.25 -4.83
CA VAL A 58 1.51 -1.47 -5.86
C VAL A 58 1.17 -1.97 -7.26
N PHE A 59 1.14 -3.29 -7.47
CA PHE A 59 0.77 -3.87 -8.76
C PHE A 59 -0.65 -3.46 -9.19
N VAL A 60 -1.62 -3.58 -8.29
CA VAL A 60 -3.01 -3.18 -8.56
C VAL A 60 -3.10 -1.68 -8.82
N PHE A 61 -2.45 -0.87 -8.00
CA PHE A 61 -2.41 0.58 -8.14
C PHE A 61 -1.88 1.00 -9.51
N VAL A 62 -0.69 0.52 -9.88
CA VAL A 62 -0.05 0.86 -11.17
C VAL A 62 -0.93 0.42 -12.35
N THR A 63 -1.55 -0.76 -12.25
CA THR A 63 -2.43 -1.27 -13.31
C THR A 63 -3.65 -0.38 -13.50
N VAL A 64 -4.34 -0.04 -12.41
CA VAL A 64 -5.56 0.78 -12.43
C VAL A 64 -5.25 2.21 -12.87
N GLU A 65 -4.20 2.84 -12.30
CA GLU A 65 -3.79 4.19 -12.67
C GLU A 65 -3.36 4.28 -14.14
N SER A 66 -2.62 3.28 -14.62
CA SER A 66 -2.21 3.23 -16.03
C SER A 66 -3.42 3.12 -16.97
N ALA A 67 -4.40 2.28 -16.63
CA ALA A 67 -5.64 2.15 -17.40
C ALA A 67 -6.44 3.44 -17.37
N LEU A 68 -6.53 4.11 -16.23
CA LEU A 68 -7.23 5.39 -16.08
C LEU A 68 -6.56 6.49 -16.90
N ILE A 69 -5.23 6.64 -16.78
CA ILE A 69 -4.46 7.63 -17.56
C ILE A 69 -4.61 7.36 -19.06
N TYR A 70 -4.49 6.09 -19.48
CA TYR A 70 -4.70 5.71 -20.87
C TYR A 70 -6.09 6.11 -21.38
N THR A 71 -7.13 5.83 -20.59
CA THR A 71 -8.51 6.16 -20.95
C THR A 71 -8.71 7.67 -21.09
N VAL A 72 -8.22 8.44 -20.13
CA VAL A 72 -8.34 9.92 -20.14
C VAL A 72 -7.60 10.53 -21.33
N ILE A 73 -6.42 10.01 -21.67
CA ILE A 73 -5.65 10.54 -22.81
C ILE A 73 -6.30 10.14 -24.14
N LYS A 74 -6.66 8.87 -24.30
CA LYS A 74 -7.15 8.31 -25.56
C LYS A 74 -8.56 8.77 -25.91
N PHE A 75 -9.46 8.80 -24.92
CA PHE A 75 -10.88 9.10 -25.11
C PHE A 75 -11.25 10.54 -24.74
N ARG A 76 -10.26 11.43 -24.63
CA ARG A 76 -10.51 12.85 -24.39
C ARG A 76 -11.32 13.45 -25.54
N ARG A 77 -12.49 14.01 -25.22
CA ARG A 77 -13.35 14.70 -26.17
C ARG A 77 -12.61 15.87 -26.82
N LYS A 78 -12.69 15.94 -28.15
CA LYS A 78 -12.19 17.06 -28.97
C LYS A 78 -13.34 17.91 -29.47
N PRO A 79 -13.11 19.20 -29.74
CA PRO A 79 -14.12 20.04 -30.37
C PRO A 79 -14.56 19.44 -31.72
N GLY A 80 -15.86 19.16 -31.88
CA GLY A 80 -16.42 18.58 -33.10
C GLY A 80 -16.61 17.04 -33.06
N ASP A 81 -16.21 16.37 -31.99
CA ASP A 81 -16.49 14.93 -31.84
C ASP A 81 -18.02 14.70 -31.68
N PRO A 82 -18.59 13.67 -32.34
CA PRO A 82 -19.97 13.27 -32.14
C PRO A 82 -20.21 12.82 -30.71
N ASP A 83 -21.46 12.81 -30.27
CA ASP A 83 -21.81 12.26 -28.96
C ASP A 83 -21.51 10.76 -28.95
N PRO A 84 -20.89 10.28 -27.85
CA PRO A 84 -20.50 8.87 -27.72
C PRO A 84 -21.75 7.98 -27.71
N GLU A 85 -21.61 6.80 -28.30
CA GLU A 85 -22.65 5.77 -28.25
C GLU A 85 -22.93 5.34 -26.79
N GLN A 86 -24.21 5.37 -26.44
CA GLN A 86 -24.62 4.99 -25.08
C GLN A 86 -24.65 3.46 -24.96
N THR A 87 -23.70 2.89 -24.24
CA THR A 87 -23.65 1.45 -23.96
C THR A 87 -24.24 1.13 -22.60
N HIS A 88 -25.16 0.17 -22.55
CA HIS A 88 -25.79 -0.31 -21.33
C HIS A 88 -25.16 -1.63 -20.92
N GLY A 89 -24.18 -1.59 -20.00
CA GLY A 89 -23.57 -2.76 -19.39
C GLY A 89 -22.74 -3.64 -20.34
N HIS A 90 -21.80 -4.38 -19.78
CA HIS A 90 -21.02 -5.38 -20.50
C HIS A 90 -20.73 -6.53 -19.55
N THR A 91 -21.62 -7.49 -19.48
CA THR A 91 -21.60 -8.60 -18.52
C THR A 91 -20.23 -9.32 -18.38
N PRO A 92 -19.50 -9.67 -19.47
CA PRO A 92 -18.18 -10.27 -19.33
C PRO A 92 -17.17 -9.37 -18.62
N LEU A 93 -17.24 -8.06 -18.85
CA LEU A 93 -16.35 -7.11 -18.22
C LEU A 93 -16.67 -6.93 -16.74
N GLU A 94 -17.98 -6.91 -16.42
CA GLU A 94 -18.47 -6.86 -15.02
C GLU A 94 -18.02 -8.08 -14.22
N ILE A 95 -18.14 -9.27 -14.78
CA ILE A 95 -17.65 -10.49 -14.15
C ILE A 95 -16.13 -10.44 -13.96
N THR A 96 -15.39 -9.96 -14.96
CA THR A 96 -13.93 -9.90 -14.90
C THR A 96 -13.43 -8.98 -13.78
N TRP A 97 -13.96 -7.77 -13.66
CA TRP A 97 -13.53 -6.85 -12.60
C TRP A 97 -14.05 -7.20 -11.21
N THR A 98 -14.99 -8.13 -11.10
CA THR A 98 -15.41 -8.70 -9.82
C THR A 98 -14.52 -9.87 -9.42
N ILE A 99 -14.28 -10.82 -10.34
CA ILE A 99 -13.51 -12.03 -10.05
C ILE A 99 -12.02 -11.72 -9.83
N LEU A 100 -11.43 -10.87 -10.66
CA LEU A 100 -9.98 -10.63 -10.61
C LEU A 100 -9.52 -10.02 -9.28
N PRO A 101 -10.14 -8.97 -8.71
CA PRO A 101 -9.81 -8.50 -7.36
C PRO A 101 -10.09 -9.54 -6.27
N THR A 102 -11.16 -10.31 -6.41
CA THR A 102 -11.47 -11.39 -5.45
C THR A 102 -10.35 -12.43 -5.40
N LEU A 103 -9.80 -12.82 -6.56
CA LEU A 103 -8.66 -13.75 -6.62
C LEU A 103 -7.40 -13.15 -5.99
N VAL A 104 -7.13 -11.86 -6.23
CA VAL A 104 -5.99 -11.17 -5.59
C VAL A 104 -6.14 -11.20 -4.07
N LEU A 105 -7.33 -10.90 -3.54
CA LEU A 105 -7.60 -10.96 -2.11
C LEU A 105 -7.46 -12.39 -1.55
N ALA A 106 -7.92 -13.40 -2.27
CA ALA A 106 -7.76 -14.80 -1.87
C ALA A 106 -6.28 -15.20 -1.77
N VAL A 107 -5.45 -14.78 -2.73
CA VAL A 107 -4.00 -15.03 -2.72
C VAL A 107 -3.33 -14.34 -1.53
N VAL A 108 -3.75 -13.13 -1.17
CA VAL A 108 -3.21 -12.39 -0.01
C VAL A 108 -3.71 -12.98 1.32
N ALA A 109 -4.95 -13.49 1.36
CA ALA A 109 -5.53 -14.05 2.57
C ALA A 109 -4.76 -15.29 3.08
N VAL A 110 -4.28 -16.15 2.19
CA VAL A 110 -3.56 -17.37 2.58
C VAL A 110 -2.31 -17.07 3.43
N PRO A 111 -1.31 -16.30 2.99
CA PRO A 111 -0.14 -15.98 3.82
C PRO A 111 -0.52 -15.18 5.08
N THR A 112 -1.57 -14.36 5.02
CA THR A 112 -2.05 -13.61 6.19
C THR A 112 -2.53 -14.57 7.29
N VAL A 113 -3.40 -15.51 6.94
CA VAL A 113 -3.93 -16.50 7.88
C VAL A 113 -2.82 -17.38 8.43
N LEU A 114 -1.91 -17.87 7.59
CA LEU A 114 -0.76 -18.66 8.03
C LEU A 114 0.11 -17.90 9.02
N THR A 115 0.45 -16.64 8.74
CA THR A 115 1.26 -15.79 9.63
C THR A 115 0.58 -15.56 10.98
N VAL A 116 -0.75 -15.38 11.00
CA VAL A 116 -1.52 -15.25 12.24
C VAL A 116 -1.42 -16.51 13.10
N PHE A 117 -1.62 -17.68 12.50
CA PHE A 117 -1.53 -18.96 13.23
C PHE A 117 -0.10 -19.28 13.68
N ASP A 118 0.89 -19.01 12.85
CA ASP A 118 2.30 -19.21 13.20
C ASP A 118 2.71 -18.34 14.40
N ASN A 119 2.31 -17.07 14.38
CA ASN A 119 2.61 -16.15 15.48
C ASN A 119 1.86 -16.49 16.77
N ALA A 120 0.63 -17.01 16.66
CA ALA A 120 -0.17 -17.43 17.82
C ALA A 120 0.37 -18.71 18.49
N ASN A 121 1.01 -19.59 17.71
CA ASN A 121 1.48 -20.89 18.16
C ASN A 121 3.01 -20.95 18.38
N SER A 122 3.72 -19.81 18.22
CA SER A 122 5.17 -19.75 18.48
C SER A 122 5.44 -19.63 19.98
N PRO A 123 5.59 -20.74 20.73
CA PRO A 123 6.22 -20.65 22.03
C PRO A 123 7.68 -20.30 21.76
N ALA A 124 8.18 -19.24 22.34
CA ALA A 124 9.63 -19.02 22.44
C ALA A 124 10.12 -19.93 23.59
N PRO A 125 10.70 -21.11 23.30
CA PRO A 125 11.09 -22.04 24.37
C PRO A 125 12.17 -21.47 25.29
N GLU A 126 12.81 -20.38 24.90
CA GLU A 126 13.86 -19.67 25.62
C GLU A 126 13.53 -18.17 25.74
N GLY A 127 12.26 -17.79 25.59
CA GLY A 127 11.80 -16.41 25.72
C GLY A 127 11.66 -16.01 27.18
N MET A 128 12.01 -14.77 27.49
CA MET A 128 11.70 -14.15 28.78
C MET A 128 10.20 -13.94 28.91
N GLU A 129 9.60 -14.37 30.00
CA GLU A 129 8.21 -14.09 30.32
C GLU A 129 8.07 -12.64 30.78
N VAL A 130 7.20 -11.89 30.14
CA VAL A 130 6.91 -10.51 30.50
C VAL A 130 5.40 -10.37 30.68
N GLU A 131 4.98 -10.12 31.92
CA GLU A 131 3.57 -9.80 32.19
C GLU A 131 3.30 -8.33 31.86
N VAL A 132 2.37 -8.08 30.96
CA VAL A 132 2.01 -6.72 30.53
C VAL A 132 0.61 -6.39 31.04
N ILE A 133 0.53 -5.42 31.96
CA ILE A 133 -0.71 -4.97 32.55
C ILE A 133 -1.07 -3.58 31.98
N ALA A 134 -2.27 -3.48 31.38
CA ALA A 134 -2.79 -2.22 30.87
C ALA A 134 -3.51 -1.45 31.98
N HIS A 135 -3.03 -0.26 32.27
CA HIS A 135 -3.73 0.71 33.11
C HIS A 135 -4.28 1.84 32.28
N GLN A 136 -5.27 2.57 32.79
CA GLN A 136 -5.76 3.77 32.11
C GLN A 136 -4.63 4.79 32.01
N TRP A 137 -4.16 5.04 30.76
CA TRP A 137 -3.11 5.97 30.34
C TRP A 137 -1.65 5.51 30.49
N TRP A 138 -1.36 4.28 30.94
CA TRP A 138 0.01 3.75 31.01
C TRP A 138 0.05 2.22 31.00
N TRP A 139 1.25 1.64 30.77
CA TRP A 139 1.51 0.21 30.72
C TRP A 139 2.52 -0.17 31.79
N GLU A 140 2.25 -1.24 32.50
CA GLU A 140 3.16 -1.86 33.48
C GLU A 140 3.76 -3.12 32.87
N PHE A 141 5.07 -3.29 33.01
CA PHE A 141 5.80 -4.45 32.53
C PHE A 141 6.45 -5.13 33.73
N ASN A 142 6.00 -6.32 34.09
CA ASN A 142 6.56 -7.15 35.15
C ASN A 142 7.42 -8.25 34.53
N TYR A 143 8.62 -8.43 35.06
CA TYR A 143 9.58 -9.43 34.65
C TYR A 143 9.75 -10.44 35.78
N PRO A 144 8.93 -11.51 35.86
CA PRO A 144 8.89 -12.41 37.01
C PRO A 144 10.19 -13.22 37.19
N GLU A 145 11.04 -13.32 36.16
CA GLU A 145 12.31 -14.06 36.20
C GLU A 145 13.54 -13.18 36.50
N LEU A 146 13.38 -11.89 36.70
CA LEU A 146 14.42 -10.94 37.09
C LEU A 146 14.21 -10.45 38.50
#